data_ace56cf8ea0a6cf0b835a5665628f80d
#
_entry.id   ace56cf8ea0a6cf0b835a5665628f80d
#
_cell.length_a   1.000
_cell.length_b   1.000
_cell.length_c   1.000
_cell.angle_alpha   90.00
_cell.angle_beta   90.00
_cell.angle_gamma   90.00
#
_symmetry.space_group_name_H-M   'P 1'
#
loop_
_entity.id
_entity.type
_entity.pdbx_description
1 polymer ?
#
loop_
_entity_poly.entity_id
_entity_poly.type
_entity_poly.pdbx_seq_one_letter_code
_entity_poly.pdbx_strand_id
1 'polypeptide(L)'
;IISGGENISSLEVESVLFRHPKILEAAVVAASDEKWGEVPCAFVCLKDGQEMTAQELVAYCREELAAFKIPKKVDFGPIEKTSTGKVQKYLLRERAESIPLVLKA
;
A
#
# COMPACT_ATOMS: atom_id res chain seq x y z
N ILE A 1 11.59 2.29 -0.81
CA ILE A 1 11.33 0.86 -1.06
C ILE A 1 12.16 0.44 -2.27
N ILE A 2 12.98 -0.59 -2.10
CA ILE A 2 13.79 -1.10 -3.19
C ILE A 2 13.26 -2.48 -3.58
N SER A 3 12.62 -2.55 -4.76
CA SER A 3 11.99 -3.77 -5.27
C SER A 3 12.65 -4.19 -6.57
N GLY A 4 13.28 -5.38 -6.61
CA GLY A 4 13.97 -5.87 -7.78
C GLY A 4 15.07 -4.93 -8.29
N GLY A 5 15.72 -4.18 -7.38
CA GLY A 5 16.75 -3.20 -7.73
C GLY A 5 16.20 -1.82 -8.10
N GLU A 6 14.87 -1.67 -8.20
CA GLU A 6 14.25 -0.39 -8.54
C GLU A 6 13.81 0.36 -7.28
N ASN A 7 14.08 1.65 -7.23
CA ASN A 7 13.72 2.48 -6.10
C ASN A 7 12.30 3.02 -6.26
N ILE A 8 11.45 2.77 -5.25
CA ILE A 8 10.04 3.18 -5.25
C ILE A 8 9.81 4.21 -4.16
N SER A 9 9.26 5.36 -4.51
CA SER A 9 8.86 6.38 -3.53
C SER A 9 7.52 6.00 -2.92
N SER A 10 7.48 5.78 -1.61
CA SER A 10 6.23 5.50 -0.90
C SER A 10 5.27 6.69 -1.00
N LEU A 11 5.81 7.91 -1.03
CA LEU A 11 4.99 9.12 -1.15
C LEU A 11 4.30 9.22 -2.51
N GLU A 12 4.98 8.80 -3.57
CA GLU A 12 4.37 8.78 -4.90
C GLU A 12 3.18 7.82 -4.95
N VAL A 13 3.35 6.62 -4.40
CA VAL A 13 2.28 5.62 -4.36
C VAL A 13 1.12 6.12 -3.49
N GLU A 14 1.43 6.67 -2.32
CA GLU A 14 0.41 7.24 -1.43
C GLU A 14 -0.38 8.35 -2.13
N SER A 15 0.29 9.24 -2.88
CA SER A 15 -0.38 10.31 -3.61
C SER A 15 -1.39 9.78 -4.61
N VAL A 16 -1.03 8.72 -5.33
CA VAL A 16 -1.95 8.07 -6.28
C VAL A 16 -3.17 7.51 -5.55
N LEU A 17 -2.96 6.84 -4.42
CA LEU A 17 -4.06 6.27 -3.64
C LEU A 17 -4.99 7.35 -3.09
N PHE A 18 -4.44 8.46 -2.60
CA PHE A 18 -5.25 9.56 -2.06
C PHE A 18 -6.16 10.21 -3.11
N ARG A 19 -5.84 10.09 -4.40
CA ARG A 19 -6.69 10.64 -5.46
C ARG A 19 -7.92 9.77 -5.75
N HIS A 20 -7.97 8.55 -5.21
CA HIS A 20 -9.12 7.67 -5.42
C HIS A 20 -10.31 8.16 -4.58
N PRO A 21 -11.50 8.31 -5.17
CA PRO A 21 -12.66 8.88 -4.45
C PRO A 21 -13.16 8.04 -3.27
N LYS A 22 -12.88 6.74 -3.25
CA LYS A 22 -13.29 5.85 -2.15
C LYS A 22 -12.32 5.82 -0.98
N ILE A 23 -11.11 6.35 -1.15
CA ILE A 23 -10.04 6.24 -0.14
C ILE A 23 -10.03 7.46 0.77
N LEU A 24 -10.14 7.22 2.06
CA LEU A 24 -10.03 8.26 3.09
C LEU A 24 -8.57 8.49 3.46
N GLU A 25 -7.84 7.41 3.72
CA GLU A 25 -6.44 7.48 4.13
C GLU A 25 -5.66 6.31 3.53
N ALA A 26 -4.39 6.51 3.29
CA ALA A 26 -3.51 5.46 2.80
C ALA A 26 -2.11 5.66 3.35
N ALA A 27 -1.41 4.54 3.60
CA ALA A 27 -0.01 4.54 3.98
C ALA A 27 0.67 3.38 3.25
N VAL A 28 1.84 3.65 2.69
CA VAL A 28 2.60 2.64 1.94
C VAL A 28 3.94 2.42 2.62
N VAL A 29 4.25 1.16 2.88
CA VAL A 29 5.49 0.75 3.53
C VAL A 29 6.15 -0.38 2.74
N ALA A 30 7.43 -0.62 3.02
CA ALA A 30 8.14 -1.76 2.47
C ALA A 30 7.77 -3.03 3.22
N ALA A 31 7.55 -4.12 2.49
CA ALA A 31 7.42 -5.45 3.06
C ALA A 31 8.51 -6.33 2.45
N SER A 32 9.05 -7.25 3.25
CA SER A 32 10.08 -8.18 2.77
C SER A 32 9.51 -9.15 1.76
N ASP A 33 10.25 -9.45 0.71
CA ASP A 33 9.86 -10.40 -0.34
C ASP A 33 11.07 -11.20 -0.81
N GLU A 34 10.91 -12.53 -0.90
CA GLU A 34 12.01 -13.41 -1.29
C GLU A 34 12.50 -13.17 -2.71
N LYS A 35 11.57 -12.83 -3.62
CA LYS A 35 11.90 -12.65 -5.04
C LYS A 35 12.44 -11.25 -5.33
N TRP A 36 11.85 -10.22 -4.73
CA TRP A 36 12.12 -8.83 -5.07
C TRP A 36 12.97 -8.08 -4.04
N GLY A 37 13.23 -8.68 -2.88
CA GLY A 37 13.86 -8.03 -1.73
C GLY A 37 12.83 -7.30 -0.90
N GLU A 38 12.21 -6.28 -1.48
CA GLU A 38 11.09 -5.57 -0.88
C GLU A 38 9.99 -5.36 -1.90
N VAL A 39 8.75 -5.23 -1.42
CA VAL A 39 7.60 -4.86 -2.25
C VAL A 39 6.78 -3.79 -1.52
N PRO A 40 6.08 -2.92 -2.26
CA PRO A 40 5.19 -1.96 -1.61
C PRO A 40 3.99 -2.67 -0.99
N CYS A 41 3.66 -2.31 0.25
CA CYS A 41 2.47 -2.76 0.95
C CYS A 41 1.60 -1.54 1.24
N ALA A 42 0.37 -1.54 0.76
CA ALA A 42 -0.56 -0.44 0.96
C ALA A 42 -1.55 -0.77 2.08
N PHE A 43 -1.61 0.11 3.08
CA PHE A 43 -2.65 0.09 4.10
C PHE A 43 -3.65 1.17 3.73
N VAL A 44 -4.91 0.79 3.55
CA VAL A 44 -5.94 1.67 3.00
C VAL A 44 -7.15 1.70 3.91
N CYS A 45 -7.55 2.90 4.31
CA CYS A 45 -8.80 3.13 5.02
C CYS A 45 -9.79 3.75 4.04
N LEU A 46 -10.91 3.09 3.81
CA LEU A 46 -11.95 3.56 2.91
C LEU A 46 -12.88 4.55 3.61
N LYS A 47 -13.49 5.43 2.83
CA LYS A 47 -14.55 6.31 3.34
C LYS A 47 -15.75 5.47 3.78
N ASP A 48 -16.56 6.02 4.68
CA ASP A 48 -17.74 5.33 5.20
C ASP A 48 -18.64 4.83 4.08
N GLY A 49 -19.08 3.58 4.20
CA GLY A 49 -19.99 2.97 3.24
C GLY A 49 -19.36 2.53 1.94
N GLN A 50 -18.05 2.72 1.76
CA GLN A 50 -17.37 2.31 0.54
C GLN A 50 -16.76 0.92 0.68
N GLU A 51 -16.74 0.19 -0.44
CA GLU A 51 -16.13 -1.13 -0.52
C GLU A 51 -15.15 -1.17 -1.69
N MET A 52 -14.07 -1.91 -1.52
CA MET A 52 -13.06 -2.09 -2.56
C MET A 52 -12.32 -3.39 -2.33
N THR A 53 -12.03 -4.12 -3.40
CA THR A 53 -11.16 -5.29 -3.33
C THR A 53 -9.72 -4.89 -3.60
N ALA A 54 -8.77 -5.76 -3.18
CA ALA A 54 -7.37 -5.54 -3.50
C ALA A 54 -7.13 -5.51 -5.01
N GLN A 55 -7.87 -6.33 -5.76
CA GLN A 55 -7.78 -6.37 -7.22
C GLN A 55 -8.24 -5.05 -7.86
N GLU A 56 -9.29 -4.46 -7.33
CA GLU A 56 -9.76 -3.15 -7.80
C GLU A 56 -8.70 -2.07 -7.56
N LEU A 57 -8.07 -2.10 -6.41
CA LEU A 57 -7.02 -1.14 -6.07
C LEU A 57 -5.80 -1.30 -6.99
N VAL A 58 -5.39 -2.54 -7.25
CA VAL A 58 -4.28 -2.82 -8.16
C VAL A 58 -4.61 -2.35 -9.59
N ALA A 59 -5.84 -2.61 -10.06
CA ALA A 59 -6.28 -2.15 -11.38
C ALA A 59 -6.24 -0.62 -11.50
N TYR A 60 -6.66 0.07 -10.46
CA TYR A 60 -6.58 1.53 -10.41
C TYR A 60 -5.14 2.00 -10.47
N CYS A 61 -4.25 1.38 -9.70
CA CYS A 61 -2.84 1.75 -9.68
C CYS A 61 -2.15 1.51 -11.02
N ARG A 62 -2.57 0.48 -11.77
CA ARG A 62 -1.97 0.20 -13.08
C ARG A 62 -2.12 1.34 -14.08
N GLU A 63 -3.17 2.13 -13.96
CA GLU A 63 -3.40 3.26 -14.85
C GLU A 63 -2.59 4.49 -14.45
N GLU A 64 -2.11 4.52 -13.20
CA GLU A 64 -1.47 5.71 -12.63
C GLU A 64 0.02 5.52 -12.34
N LEU A 65 0.50 4.28 -12.23
CA LEU A 65 1.86 3.97 -11.80
C LEU A 65 2.55 3.00 -12.75
N ALA A 66 3.87 3.11 -12.83
CA ALA A 66 4.68 2.09 -13.48
C ALA A 66 4.48 0.74 -12.77
N ALA A 67 4.57 -0.36 -13.53
CA ALA A 67 4.23 -1.69 -13.03
C ALA A 67 4.98 -2.08 -11.75
N PHE A 68 6.27 -1.75 -11.65
CA PHE A 68 7.06 -2.12 -10.46
C PHE A 68 6.69 -1.33 -9.21
N LYS A 69 5.95 -0.22 -9.35
CA LYS A 69 5.53 0.63 -8.23
C LYS A 69 4.18 0.23 -7.64
N ILE A 70 3.45 -0.66 -8.31
CA ILE A 70 2.12 -1.07 -7.87
C ILE A 70 2.22 -1.89 -6.58
N PRO A 71 1.41 -1.59 -5.54
CA PRO A 71 1.42 -2.37 -4.32
C PRO A 71 1.14 -3.85 -4.58
N LYS A 72 1.96 -4.72 -4.00
CA LYS A 72 1.80 -6.18 -4.11
C LYS A 72 1.13 -6.78 -2.89
N LYS A 73 1.02 -6.01 -1.82
CA LYS A 73 0.26 -6.37 -0.63
C LYS A 73 -0.69 -5.22 -0.31
N VAL A 74 -1.92 -5.54 0.05
CA VAL A 74 -2.94 -4.54 0.39
C VAL A 74 -3.70 -5.00 1.61
N ASP A 75 -3.89 -4.11 2.57
CA ASP A 75 -4.71 -4.36 3.74
C ASP A 75 -5.69 -3.21 3.92
N PHE A 76 -6.97 -3.52 4.08
CA PHE A 76 -8.02 -2.54 4.29
C PHE A 76 -8.40 -2.50 5.76
N GLY A 77 -8.57 -1.30 6.29
CA GLY A 77 -8.99 -1.10 7.66
C GLY A 77 -8.52 0.23 8.21
N PRO A 78 -8.82 0.51 9.48
CA PRO A 78 -8.38 1.76 10.09
C PRO A 78 -6.86 1.79 10.20
N ILE A 79 -6.30 2.98 10.00
CA ILE A 79 -4.86 3.22 10.13
C ILE A 79 -4.62 3.91 11.46
N GLU A 80 -3.88 3.25 12.36
CA GLU A 80 -3.58 3.79 13.67
C GLU A 80 -2.61 4.96 13.58
N LYS A 81 -2.88 5.98 14.38
CA LYS A 81 -2.06 7.19 14.43
C LYS A 81 -1.67 7.49 15.87
N THR A 82 -0.61 8.28 16.03
CA THR A 82 -0.22 8.83 17.33
C THR A 82 -1.26 9.86 17.79
N SER A 83 -1.17 10.28 19.03
CA SER A 83 -2.03 11.34 19.57
C SER A 83 -1.90 12.67 18.80
N THR A 84 -0.77 12.86 18.08
CA THR A 84 -0.54 14.04 17.24
C THR A 84 -0.99 13.84 15.79
N GLY A 85 -1.62 12.70 15.47
CA GLY A 85 -2.16 12.43 14.14
C GLY A 85 -1.18 11.85 13.13
N LYS A 86 0.00 11.40 13.57
CA LYS A 86 1.01 10.81 12.67
C LYS A 86 0.83 9.31 12.54
N VAL A 87 0.92 8.82 11.31
CA VAL A 87 0.92 7.37 11.04
C VAL A 87 2.24 6.76 11.52
N GLN A 88 2.15 5.66 12.27
CA GLN A 88 3.32 4.95 12.78
C GLN A 88 3.74 3.86 11.79
N LYS A 89 4.50 4.26 10.76
CA LYS A 89 4.89 3.35 9.68
C LYS A 89 5.69 2.14 10.14
N TYR A 90 6.45 2.24 11.23
CA TYR A 90 7.21 1.09 11.73
C TYR A 90 6.29 -0.05 12.20
N LEU A 91 5.14 0.27 12.78
CA LEU A 91 4.15 -0.73 13.16
C LEU A 91 3.49 -1.34 11.92
N LEU A 92 3.24 -0.54 10.90
CA LEU A 92 2.69 -1.03 9.64
C LEU A 92 3.67 -1.97 8.94
N ARG A 93 4.97 -1.69 8.99
CA ARG A 93 5.98 -2.57 8.42
C ARG A 93 5.99 -3.93 9.09
N GLU A 94 5.80 -3.99 10.40
CA GLU A 94 5.69 -5.26 11.12
C GLU A 94 4.45 -6.04 10.66
N ARG A 95 3.31 -5.37 10.56
CA ARG A 95 2.05 -6.00 10.10
C ARG A 95 2.15 -6.46 8.65
N ALA A 96 2.88 -5.74 7.81
CA ALA A 96 3.01 -6.04 6.39
C ALA A 96 3.61 -7.42 6.14
N GLU A 97 4.46 -7.92 7.04
CA GLU A 97 5.11 -9.22 6.89
C GLU A 97 4.11 -10.38 6.88
N SER A 98 2.96 -10.23 7.55
CA SER A 98 1.93 -11.27 7.62
C SER A 98 0.85 -11.15 6.54
N ILE A 99 0.86 -10.09 5.74
CA ILE A 99 -0.12 -9.87 4.68
C ILE A 99 0.30 -10.65 3.43
N PRO A 100 -0.61 -11.46 2.84
CA PRO A 100 -0.27 -12.21 1.63
C PRO A 100 -0.18 -11.30 0.41
N LEU A 101 0.54 -11.76 -0.61
CA LEU A 101 0.59 -11.07 -1.91
C LEU A 101 -0.80 -11.08 -2.56
N VAL A 102 -1.17 -9.96 -3.15
CA VAL A 102 -2.45 -9.84 -3.88
C VAL A 102 -2.43 -10.72 -5.12
N LEU A 103 -1.30 -10.71 -5.84
CA LEU A 103 -1.11 -11.52 -7.03
C LEU A 103 0.05 -12.47 -6.78
N LYS A 104 -0.20 -13.76 -6.95
CA LYS A 104 0.85 -14.76 -6.94
C LYS A 104 1.43 -14.82 -8.34
N ALA A 105 2.65 -14.37 -8.47
CA ALA A 105 3.32 -14.43 -9.77
C ALA A 105 3.85 -15.81 -10.03
#